data_cfbbb63fbdc3185bf947405a0f076eae
#
_entry.id   cfbbb63fbdc3185bf947405a0f076eae
#
_cell.length_a   1.000
_cell.length_b   1.000
_cell.length_c   1.000
_cell.angle_alpha   90.00
_cell.angle_beta   90.00
_cell.angle_gamma   90.00
#
_symmetry.space_group_name_H-M   'P 1'
#
loop_
_entity.id
_entity.type
_entity.pdbx_description
1 polymer ?
#
loop_
_entity_poly.entity_id
_entity_poly.type
_entity_poly.pdbx_seq_one_letter_code
_entity_poly.pdbx_strand_id
1 'polypeptide(L)'
;LKYIPGGDIVKFVLIFGPQAVGKMTVGHELEKKTELKLFHNHMTIELLAPLFGFNHEMWKLVNKFREDIFEAAAASDMYGMIFTYVWGLDLQSDWDYVDKVCNIFEEKGGEVYIVELEAELEERIERNKTPHRLEHKPTKRDVVRSEQELKRTMELHRLNSYEGEIKRNNYIKINNTKLSATEVAEMIKSRFNL
;
A
#
# COMPACT_ATOMS: atom_id res chain seq x y z
N LEU A 1 14.11 4.98 -25.62
CA LEU A 1 13.70 3.58 -25.72
C LEU A 1 12.40 3.55 -26.51
N LYS A 2 12.35 2.79 -27.61
CA LYS A 2 11.16 2.66 -28.44
C LYS A 2 10.12 1.85 -27.66
N TYR A 3 8.90 2.38 -27.53
CA TYR A 3 7.71 1.64 -27.16
C TYR A 3 7.59 0.44 -28.10
N ILE A 4 7.66 -0.79 -27.55
CA ILE A 4 7.38 -2.02 -28.29
C ILE A 4 5.89 -2.31 -28.04
N PRO A 5 5.02 -2.17 -29.05
CA PRO A 5 3.61 -2.54 -28.91
C PRO A 5 3.54 -4.07 -28.87
N GLY A 6 3.21 -4.63 -27.72
CA GLY A 6 3.02 -6.07 -27.53
C GLY A 6 3.48 -6.62 -26.17
N GLY A 7 3.95 -5.79 -25.24
CA GLY A 7 4.16 -6.19 -23.84
C GLY A 7 2.81 -6.25 -23.10
N ASP A 8 2.69 -7.15 -22.12
CA ASP A 8 1.53 -7.21 -21.25
C ASP A 8 1.35 -5.88 -20.52
N ILE A 9 0.09 -5.47 -20.34
CA ILE A 9 -0.26 -4.23 -19.63
C ILE A 9 0.18 -4.35 -18.17
N VAL A 10 1.01 -3.41 -17.71
CA VAL A 10 1.50 -3.40 -16.32
C VAL A 10 0.34 -3.10 -15.38
N LYS A 11 0.15 -3.96 -14.38
CA LYS A 11 -0.91 -3.81 -13.37
C LYS A 11 -0.36 -3.16 -12.10
N PHE A 12 -1.02 -2.11 -11.64
CA PHE A 12 -0.70 -1.47 -10.37
C PHE A 12 -1.81 -1.67 -9.35
N VAL A 13 -1.52 -2.35 -8.25
CA VAL A 13 -2.48 -2.60 -7.16
C VAL A 13 -2.09 -1.77 -5.95
N LEU A 14 -2.87 -0.72 -5.66
CA LEU A 14 -2.71 0.06 -4.44
C LEU A 14 -3.57 -0.54 -3.32
N ILE A 15 -2.93 -1.05 -2.26
CA ILE A 15 -3.61 -1.51 -1.05
C ILE A 15 -3.47 -0.43 0.02
N PHE A 16 -4.57 0.21 0.39
CA PHE A 16 -4.57 1.25 1.42
C PHE A 16 -5.48 0.91 2.61
N GLY A 17 -5.39 1.71 3.64
CA GLY A 17 -6.13 1.59 4.89
C GLY A 17 -5.27 1.90 6.10
N PRO A 18 -5.82 1.83 7.32
CA PRO A 18 -5.13 2.24 8.54
C PRO A 18 -3.90 1.38 8.88
N GLN A 19 -3.12 1.83 9.85
CA GLN A 19 -1.99 1.07 10.36
C GLN A 19 -2.46 -0.27 10.92
N ALA A 20 -1.61 -1.30 10.74
CA ALA A 20 -1.83 -2.67 11.23
C ALA A 20 -3.09 -3.38 10.69
N VAL A 21 -3.77 -2.84 9.66
CA VAL A 21 -4.94 -3.48 9.05
C VAL A 21 -4.60 -4.76 8.25
N GLY A 22 -3.30 -5.01 7.96
CA GLY A 22 -2.86 -6.22 7.27
C GLY A 22 -2.38 -6.02 5.83
N LYS A 23 -2.26 -4.78 5.34
CA LYS A 23 -1.87 -4.47 3.94
C LYS A 23 -0.66 -5.24 3.43
N MET A 24 0.44 -5.26 4.20
CA MET A 24 1.66 -5.96 3.81
C MET A 24 1.45 -7.48 3.74
N THR A 25 0.79 -8.06 4.73
CA THR A 25 0.53 -9.51 4.79
C THR A 25 -0.38 -9.95 3.65
N VAL A 26 -1.44 -9.18 3.35
CA VAL A 26 -2.30 -9.38 2.19
C VAL A 26 -1.51 -9.22 0.89
N GLY A 27 -0.63 -8.22 0.81
CA GLY A 27 0.25 -8.02 -0.34
C GLY A 27 1.17 -9.22 -0.59
N HIS A 28 1.77 -9.80 0.46
CA HIS A 28 2.57 -11.02 0.34
C HIS A 28 1.75 -12.23 -0.13
N GLU A 29 0.53 -12.40 0.38
CA GLU A 29 -0.33 -13.50 -0.07
C GLU A 29 -0.80 -13.31 -1.52
N LEU A 30 -1.05 -12.07 -1.95
CA LEU A 30 -1.40 -11.76 -3.33
C LEU A 30 -0.21 -11.99 -4.28
N GLU A 31 1.01 -11.60 -3.88
CA GLU A 31 2.24 -11.88 -4.62
C GLU A 31 2.47 -13.38 -4.82
N LYS A 32 2.19 -14.22 -3.82
CA LYS A 32 2.30 -15.68 -3.94
C LYS A 32 1.32 -16.31 -4.93
N LYS A 33 0.20 -15.63 -5.20
CA LYS A 33 -0.93 -16.14 -6.00
C LYS A 33 -1.01 -15.55 -7.39
N THR A 34 -0.15 -14.56 -7.67
CA THR A 34 -0.09 -13.81 -8.93
C THR A 34 1.37 -13.60 -9.33
N GLU A 35 1.61 -12.97 -10.47
CA GLU A 35 2.94 -12.53 -10.87
C GLU A 35 3.27 -11.09 -10.42
N LEU A 36 2.37 -10.44 -9.65
CA LEU A 36 2.59 -9.13 -9.05
C LEU A 36 3.76 -9.15 -8.06
N LYS A 37 4.52 -8.06 -7.98
CA LYS A 37 5.62 -7.89 -7.03
C LYS A 37 5.26 -6.90 -5.93
N LEU A 38 5.45 -7.30 -4.67
CA LEU A 38 5.13 -6.46 -3.54
C LEU A 38 6.22 -5.42 -3.28
N PHE A 39 5.86 -4.15 -3.39
CA PHE A 39 6.61 -3.01 -2.92
C PHE A 39 5.85 -2.33 -1.76
N HIS A 40 6.02 -2.81 -0.52
CA HIS A 40 5.34 -2.18 0.61
C HIS A 40 6.06 -0.92 1.08
N ASN A 41 5.30 0.07 1.56
CA ASN A 41 5.79 1.41 1.90
C ASN A 41 6.95 1.45 2.90
N HIS A 42 7.09 0.44 3.78
CA HIS A 42 8.19 0.37 4.72
C HIS A 42 9.53 -0.01 4.08
N MET A 43 9.58 -0.55 2.86
CA MET A 43 10.86 -0.89 2.21
C MET A 43 11.76 0.33 2.08
N THR A 44 11.23 1.47 1.66
CA THR A 44 11.99 2.73 1.58
C THR A 44 12.20 3.38 2.96
N ILE A 45 11.26 3.25 3.87
CA ILE A 45 11.38 3.80 5.23
C ILE A 45 12.47 3.06 6.01
N GLU A 46 12.45 1.73 6.01
CA GLU A 46 13.45 0.91 6.73
C GLU A 46 14.86 1.05 6.13
N LEU A 47 14.96 1.39 4.84
CA LEU A 47 16.24 1.71 4.20
C LEU A 47 16.81 3.04 4.69
N LEU A 48 16.00 4.07 4.87
CA LEU A 48 16.46 5.45 5.06
C LEU A 48 16.38 5.93 6.52
N ALA A 49 15.41 5.46 7.30
CA ALA A 49 15.25 5.88 8.68
C ALA A 49 16.46 5.55 9.59
N PRO A 50 17.18 4.42 9.44
CA PRO A 50 18.39 4.17 10.22
C PRO A 50 19.54 5.15 9.97
N LEU A 51 19.57 5.78 8.77
CA LEU A 51 20.61 6.72 8.36
C LEU A 51 20.29 8.16 8.78
N PHE A 52 19.03 8.57 8.62
CA PHE A 52 18.62 9.97 8.74
C PHE A 52 17.70 10.25 9.94
N GLY A 53 17.13 9.19 10.57
CA GLY A 53 15.99 9.37 11.48
C GLY A 53 14.73 9.81 10.71
N PHE A 54 13.65 10.10 11.46
CA PHE A 54 12.38 10.57 10.88
C PHE A 54 12.39 12.10 10.75
N ASN A 55 13.06 12.63 9.72
CA ASN A 55 13.14 14.05 9.44
C ASN A 55 12.70 14.38 8.00
N HIS A 56 12.69 15.67 7.66
CA HIS A 56 12.27 16.16 6.34
C HIS A 56 13.09 15.56 5.19
N GLU A 57 14.42 15.48 5.34
CA GLU A 57 15.30 14.96 4.28
C GLU A 57 15.06 13.47 4.03
N MET A 58 14.82 12.69 5.09
CA MET A 58 14.46 11.28 4.95
C MET A 58 13.16 11.14 4.15
N TRP A 59 12.12 11.90 4.47
CA TRP A 59 10.84 11.82 3.76
C TRP A 59 10.95 12.29 2.30
N LYS A 60 11.74 13.30 2.03
CA LYS A 60 12.04 13.75 0.66
C LYS A 60 12.70 12.63 -0.17
N LEU A 61 13.68 11.93 0.40
CA LEU A 61 14.34 10.79 -0.26
C LEU A 61 13.38 9.59 -0.41
N VAL A 62 12.58 9.28 0.61
CA VAL A 62 11.55 8.22 0.53
C VAL A 62 10.62 8.47 -0.65
N ASN A 63 10.11 9.69 -0.78
CA ASN A 63 9.18 10.03 -1.86
C ASN A 63 9.85 9.97 -3.23
N LYS A 64 11.09 10.49 -3.33
CA LYS A 64 11.85 10.42 -4.58
C LYS A 64 12.14 8.97 -5.01
N PHE A 65 12.60 8.11 -4.10
CA PHE A 65 12.88 6.71 -4.41
C PHE A 65 11.63 5.96 -4.83
N ARG A 66 10.50 6.23 -4.20
CA ARG A 66 9.22 5.63 -4.60
C ARG A 66 8.83 6.06 -6.00
N GLU A 67 8.92 7.35 -6.30
CA GLU A 67 8.61 7.90 -7.62
C GLU A 67 9.50 7.26 -8.71
N ASP A 68 10.82 7.24 -8.52
CA ASP A 68 11.76 6.63 -9.45
C ASP A 68 11.46 5.12 -9.66
N ILE A 69 11.06 4.39 -8.60
CA ILE A 69 10.67 2.98 -8.68
C ILE A 69 9.34 2.81 -9.44
N PHE A 70 8.33 3.64 -9.19
CA PHE A 70 7.05 3.58 -9.91
C PHE A 70 7.23 3.87 -11.40
N GLU A 71 8.01 4.89 -11.76
CA GLU A 71 8.30 5.21 -13.14
C GLU A 71 9.04 4.08 -13.86
N ALA A 72 10.04 3.48 -13.20
CA ALA A 72 10.76 2.34 -13.74
C ALA A 72 9.86 1.12 -13.90
N ALA A 73 9.01 0.82 -12.91
CA ALA A 73 8.05 -0.29 -12.97
C ALA A 73 7.02 -0.09 -14.09
N ALA A 74 6.42 1.09 -14.18
CA ALA A 74 5.44 1.41 -15.20
C ALA A 74 6.00 1.38 -16.64
N ALA A 75 7.33 1.57 -16.80
CA ALA A 75 8.02 1.53 -18.09
C ALA A 75 8.65 0.16 -18.42
N SER A 76 8.52 -0.83 -17.53
CA SER A 76 9.09 -2.17 -17.68
C SER A 76 8.13 -3.15 -18.35
N ASP A 77 8.57 -4.39 -18.49
CA ASP A 77 7.79 -5.54 -18.96
C ASP A 77 7.26 -6.42 -17.82
N MET A 78 7.32 -5.91 -16.56
CA MET A 78 6.79 -6.66 -15.42
C MET A 78 5.27 -6.83 -15.51
N TYR A 79 4.75 -7.94 -15.00
CA TYR A 79 3.31 -8.18 -14.92
C TYR A 79 2.58 -7.11 -14.09
N GLY A 80 3.19 -6.69 -12.96
CA GLY A 80 2.66 -5.59 -12.18
C GLY A 80 3.26 -5.49 -10.78
N MET A 81 2.82 -4.44 -10.07
CA MET A 81 3.29 -4.08 -8.74
C MET A 81 2.16 -3.90 -7.75
N ILE A 82 2.36 -4.36 -6.51
CA ILE A 82 1.51 -4.06 -5.36
C ILE A 82 2.21 -2.98 -4.54
N PHE A 83 1.54 -1.87 -4.26
CA PHE A 83 2.03 -0.86 -3.33
C PHE A 83 1.09 -0.73 -2.13
N THR A 84 1.64 -0.54 -0.92
CA THR A 84 0.83 -0.35 0.28
C THR A 84 0.97 1.06 0.82
N TYR A 85 -0.15 1.68 1.20
CA TYR A 85 -0.17 3.06 1.69
C TYR A 85 -1.09 3.24 2.91
N VAL A 86 -0.81 4.23 3.74
CA VAL A 86 -1.75 4.76 4.73
C VAL A 86 -2.25 6.08 4.15
N TRP A 87 -3.51 6.12 3.76
CA TRP A 87 -4.12 7.26 3.10
C TRP A 87 -4.99 8.04 4.09
N GLY A 88 -4.59 9.25 4.42
CA GLY A 88 -5.42 10.21 5.17
C GLY A 88 -6.43 10.84 4.22
N LEU A 89 -7.67 10.35 4.25
CA LEU A 89 -8.71 10.80 3.31
C LEU A 89 -9.24 12.21 3.61
N ASP A 90 -8.83 12.79 4.73
CA ASP A 90 -9.01 14.20 5.11
C ASP A 90 -7.84 15.10 4.67
N LEU A 91 -6.79 14.54 4.08
CA LEU A 91 -5.59 15.26 3.64
C LEU A 91 -5.53 15.36 2.12
N GLN A 92 -5.64 16.56 1.57
CA GLN A 92 -5.52 16.78 0.11
C GLN A 92 -4.17 16.31 -0.43
N SER A 93 -3.09 16.49 0.33
CA SER A 93 -1.75 16.04 -0.06
C SER A 93 -1.67 14.52 -0.31
N ASP A 94 -2.46 13.73 0.41
CA ASP A 94 -2.49 12.28 0.22
C ASP A 94 -3.29 11.91 -1.03
N TRP A 95 -4.37 12.63 -1.33
CA TRP A 95 -5.11 12.49 -2.58
C TRP A 95 -4.20 12.82 -3.77
N ASP A 96 -3.50 13.96 -3.72
CA ASP A 96 -2.58 14.40 -4.77
C ASP A 96 -1.46 13.37 -4.99
N TYR A 97 -0.94 12.78 -3.90
CA TYR A 97 0.07 11.74 -3.98
C TYR A 97 -0.47 10.45 -4.63
N VAL A 98 -1.64 9.99 -4.21
CA VAL A 98 -2.27 8.78 -4.78
C VAL A 98 -2.59 8.98 -6.26
N ASP A 99 -3.15 10.13 -6.62
CA ASP A 99 -3.45 10.44 -8.03
C ASP A 99 -2.16 10.51 -8.87
N LYS A 100 -1.10 11.15 -8.35
CA LYS A 100 0.20 11.17 -9.01
C LYS A 100 0.74 9.76 -9.27
N VAL A 101 0.72 8.90 -8.27
CA VAL A 101 1.21 7.51 -8.40
C VAL A 101 0.36 6.72 -9.41
N CYS A 102 -0.97 6.84 -9.34
CA CYS A 102 -1.86 6.19 -10.31
C CYS A 102 -1.58 6.67 -11.75
N ASN A 103 -1.42 7.98 -11.94
CA ASN A 103 -1.15 8.59 -13.25
C ASN A 103 0.15 8.07 -13.87
N ILE A 104 1.22 7.82 -13.08
CA ILE A 104 2.48 7.25 -13.58
C ILE A 104 2.23 5.93 -14.35
N PHE A 105 1.32 5.09 -13.87
CA PHE A 105 1.00 3.83 -14.54
C PHE A 105 -0.01 4.06 -15.68
N GLU A 106 -1.06 4.84 -15.45
CA GLU A 106 -2.14 5.09 -16.44
C GLU A 106 -1.59 5.79 -17.70
N GLU A 107 -0.68 6.76 -17.58
CA GLU A 107 -0.04 7.45 -18.69
C GLU A 107 0.83 6.54 -19.57
N LYS A 108 1.29 5.42 -19.03
CA LYS A 108 2.04 4.39 -19.78
C LYS A 108 1.16 3.25 -20.27
N GLY A 109 -0.18 3.39 -20.16
CA GLY A 109 -1.15 2.40 -20.57
C GLY A 109 -1.36 1.26 -19.56
N GLY A 110 -0.86 1.41 -18.34
CA GLY A 110 -1.06 0.45 -17.25
C GLY A 110 -2.48 0.49 -16.67
N GLU A 111 -2.84 -0.58 -15.97
CA GLU A 111 -4.13 -0.69 -15.28
C GLU A 111 -3.95 -0.49 -13.78
N VAL A 112 -4.80 0.35 -13.17
CA VAL A 112 -4.77 0.67 -11.73
C VAL A 112 -5.95 0.02 -11.02
N TYR A 113 -5.66 -0.64 -9.90
CA TYR A 113 -6.62 -1.30 -9.03
C TYR A 113 -6.44 -0.77 -7.61
N ILE A 114 -7.54 -0.38 -6.97
CA ILE A 114 -7.55 0.21 -5.63
C ILE A 114 -8.24 -0.76 -4.66
N VAL A 115 -7.52 -1.13 -3.62
CA VAL A 115 -8.00 -2.01 -2.55
C VAL A 115 -7.98 -1.26 -1.23
N GLU A 116 -9.13 -1.07 -0.64
CA GLU A 116 -9.26 -0.53 0.71
C GLU A 116 -9.44 -1.67 1.73
N LEU A 117 -8.62 -1.66 2.76
CA LEU A 117 -8.78 -2.57 3.89
C LEU A 117 -9.28 -1.82 5.12
N GLU A 118 -10.23 -2.44 5.81
CA GLU A 118 -10.81 -1.97 7.06
C GLU A 118 -10.80 -3.09 8.09
N ALA A 119 -10.49 -2.79 9.35
CA ALA A 119 -10.61 -3.74 10.46
C ALA A 119 -10.85 -3.01 11.78
N GLU A 120 -11.49 -3.70 12.72
CA GLU A 120 -11.73 -3.22 14.07
C GLU A 120 -10.42 -2.85 14.77
N LEU A 121 -10.48 -1.87 15.68
CA LEU A 121 -9.30 -1.34 16.36
C LEU A 121 -8.57 -2.41 17.17
N GLU A 122 -9.31 -3.22 17.91
CA GLU A 122 -8.79 -4.29 18.76
C GLU A 122 -7.98 -5.29 17.94
N GLU A 123 -8.50 -5.72 16.79
CA GLU A 123 -7.82 -6.62 15.89
C GLU A 123 -6.52 -5.99 15.34
N ARG A 124 -6.55 -4.71 15.03
CA ARG A 124 -5.38 -3.98 14.55
C ARG A 124 -4.30 -3.82 15.62
N ILE A 125 -4.70 -3.63 16.88
CA ILE A 125 -3.78 -3.60 18.04
C ILE A 125 -3.09 -4.96 18.19
N GLU A 126 -3.81 -6.07 18.07
CA GLU A 126 -3.22 -7.40 18.14
C GLU A 126 -2.29 -7.66 16.94
N ARG A 127 -2.71 -7.31 15.72
CA ARG A 127 -1.86 -7.41 14.53
C ARG A 127 -0.59 -6.54 14.62
N ASN A 128 -0.64 -5.43 15.36
CA ASN A 128 0.51 -4.54 15.54
C ASN A 128 1.67 -5.20 16.29
N LYS A 129 1.41 -6.23 17.08
CA LYS A 129 2.40 -6.95 17.93
C LYS A 129 2.93 -8.23 17.28
N THR A 130 2.43 -8.62 16.11
CA THR A 130 2.77 -9.91 15.49
C THR A 130 4.26 -10.00 15.10
N PRO A 131 4.91 -11.16 15.31
CA PRO A 131 6.32 -11.38 14.92
C PRO A 131 6.59 -11.03 13.46
N HIS A 132 5.73 -11.48 12.54
CA HIS A 132 5.84 -11.19 11.12
C HIS A 132 5.92 -9.67 10.82
N ARG A 133 5.07 -8.86 11.49
CA ARG A 133 5.13 -7.41 11.34
C ARG A 133 6.43 -6.81 11.86
N LEU A 134 6.90 -7.25 13.04
CA LEU A 134 8.08 -6.71 13.69
C LEU A 134 9.38 -7.12 12.99
N GLU A 135 9.38 -8.25 12.31
CA GLU A 135 10.47 -8.69 11.46
C GLU A 135 10.61 -7.78 10.23
N HIS A 136 9.52 -7.52 9.52
CA HIS A 136 9.51 -6.72 8.28
C HIS A 136 9.50 -5.20 8.50
N LYS A 137 9.26 -4.74 9.74
CA LYS A 137 9.22 -3.32 10.11
C LYS A 137 9.99 -3.04 11.39
N PRO A 138 11.33 -3.09 11.36
CA PRO A 138 12.18 -2.81 12.51
C PRO A 138 11.87 -1.51 13.23
N THR A 139 11.48 -0.45 12.50
CA THR A 139 11.06 0.84 13.08
C THR A 139 9.78 0.77 13.93
N LYS A 140 9.05 -0.38 13.90
CA LYS A 140 7.84 -0.63 14.69
C LYS A 140 8.04 -1.60 15.86
N ARG A 141 9.29 -1.99 16.17
CA ARG A 141 9.61 -2.92 17.27
C ARG A 141 9.36 -2.35 18.67
N ASP A 142 9.39 -1.04 18.82
CA ASP A 142 8.82 -0.39 20.00
C ASP A 142 7.30 -0.46 19.91
N VAL A 143 6.74 -1.55 20.42
CA VAL A 143 5.31 -1.87 20.30
C VAL A 143 4.44 -0.85 21.02
N VAL A 144 4.91 -0.33 22.17
CA VAL A 144 4.15 0.67 22.96
C VAL A 144 4.04 1.97 22.15
N ARG A 145 5.15 2.46 21.63
CA ARG A 145 5.17 3.64 20.77
C ARG A 145 4.37 3.41 19.48
N SER A 146 4.51 2.25 18.86
CA SER A 146 3.79 1.90 17.63
C SER A 146 2.28 1.88 17.84
N GLU A 147 1.79 1.39 18.98
CA GLU A 147 0.38 1.41 19.34
C GLU A 147 -0.13 2.84 19.61
N GLN A 148 0.66 3.65 20.32
CA GLN A 148 0.33 5.07 20.56
C GLN A 148 0.21 5.84 19.24
N GLU A 149 1.16 5.65 18.31
CA GLU A 149 1.12 6.25 16.96
C GLU A 149 -0.10 5.80 16.16
N LEU A 150 -0.48 4.50 16.26
CA LEU A 150 -1.67 3.95 15.61
C LEU A 150 -2.94 4.65 16.11
N LYS A 151 -3.12 4.74 17.42
CA LYS A 151 -4.28 5.40 18.06
C LYS A 151 -4.32 6.89 17.71
N ARG A 152 -3.20 7.59 17.88
CA ARG A 152 -3.10 9.02 17.56
C ARG A 152 -3.42 9.32 16.09
N THR A 153 -2.95 8.49 15.17
CA THR A 153 -3.24 8.72 13.74
C THR A 153 -4.74 8.58 13.45
N MET A 154 -5.43 7.65 14.11
CA MET A 154 -6.88 7.49 13.98
C MET A 154 -7.68 8.67 14.56
N GLU A 155 -7.17 9.28 15.64
CA GLU A 155 -7.81 10.47 16.25
C GLU A 155 -7.66 11.71 15.35
N LEU A 156 -6.54 11.80 14.63
CA LEU A 156 -6.19 12.97 13.83
C LEU A 156 -6.69 12.88 12.38
N HIS A 157 -6.80 11.68 11.83
CA HIS A 157 -7.07 11.47 10.41
C HIS A 157 -8.11 10.39 10.15
N ARG A 158 -8.88 10.60 9.11
CA ARG A 158 -9.80 9.62 8.57
C ARG A 158 -9.06 8.71 7.59
N LEU A 159 -8.96 7.41 7.95
CA LEU A 159 -8.13 6.42 7.24
C LEU A 159 -8.95 5.39 6.45
N ASN A 160 -10.29 5.51 6.49
CA ASN A 160 -11.22 4.74 5.67
C ASN A 160 -12.22 5.68 4.99
N SER A 161 -12.62 5.30 3.77
CA SER A 161 -13.51 6.09 2.95
C SER A 161 -14.97 6.05 3.41
N TYR A 162 -15.71 7.11 3.14
CA TYR A 162 -17.17 7.06 3.13
C TYR A 162 -17.67 6.27 1.92
N GLU A 163 -18.91 5.83 2.00
CA GLU A 163 -19.54 5.15 0.86
C GLU A 163 -19.55 6.06 -0.39
N GLY A 164 -19.09 5.53 -1.51
CA GLY A 164 -19.04 6.25 -2.79
C GLY A 164 -18.00 7.37 -2.87
N GLU A 165 -17.09 7.51 -1.90
CA GLU A 165 -16.04 8.54 -1.95
C GLU A 165 -14.93 8.20 -2.96
N ILE A 166 -14.50 6.95 -3.04
CA ILE A 166 -13.53 6.49 -4.02
C ILE A 166 -14.24 6.20 -5.35
N LYS A 167 -14.08 7.12 -6.30
CA LYS A 167 -14.75 7.06 -7.63
C LYS A 167 -13.87 6.44 -8.70
N ARG A 168 -13.38 5.22 -8.45
CA ARG A 168 -12.61 4.45 -9.43
C ARG A 168 -13.31 3.13 -9.73
N ASN A 169 -13.37 2.75 -11.02
CA ASN A 169 -14.07 1.54 -11.48
C ASN A 169 -13.46 0.26 -10.88
N ASN A 170 -12.14 0.21 -10.80
CA ASN A 170 -11.37 -0.91 -10.23
C ASN A 170 -11.11 -0.68 -8.74
N TYR A 171 -12.17 -0.58 -7.97
CA TYR A 171 -12.10 -0.39 -6.51
C TYR A 171 -12.87 -1.49 -5.78
N ILE A 172 -12.31 -1.90 -4.63
CA ILE A 172 -12.96 -2.78 -3.66
C ILE A 172 -12.60 -2.34 -2.23
N LYS A 173 -13.60 -2.32 -1.34
CA LYS A 173 -13.42 -2.16 0.11
C LYS A 173 -13.71 -3.49 0.80
N ILE A 174 -12.81 -3.93 1.67
CA ILE A 174 -12.89 -5.21 2.38
C ILE A 174 -12.71 -4.97 3.87
N ASN A 175 -13.73 -5.28 4.66
CA ASN A 175 -13.55 -5.43 6.10
C ASN A 175 -12.93 -6.80 6.38
N ASN A 176 -11.67 -6.79 6.80
CA ASN A 176 -10.89 -8.00 7.00
C ASN A 176 -10.68 -8.35 8.49
N THR A 177 -11.53 -7.84 9.39
CA THR A 177 -11.45 -8.11 10.84
C THR A 177 -11.38 -9.62 11.11
N LYS A 178 -12.25 -10.39 10.45
CA LYS A 178 -12.39 -11.85 10.65
C LYS A 178 -11.87 -12.70 9.50
N LEU A 179 -11.13 -12.07 8.56
CA LEU A 179 -10.59 -12.74 7.39
C LEU A 179 -9.07 -12.93 7.53
N SER A 180 -8.59 -14.07 7.09
CA SER A 180 -7.16 -14.30 6.89
C SER A 180 -6.63 -13.49 5.70
N ALA A 181 -5.33 -13.23 5.69
CA ALA A 181 -4.70 -12.53 4.57
C ALA A 181 -4.84 -13.32 3.25
N THR A 182 -4.87 -14.65 3.34
CA THR A 182 -5.05 -15.54 2.19
C THR A 182 -6.45 -15.38 1.58
N GLU A 183 -7.51 -15.35 2.41
CA GLU A 183 -8.88 -15.12 1.95
C GLU A 183 -9.03 -13.74 1.29
N VAL A 184 -8.46 -12.70 1.90
CA VAL A 184 -8.47 -11.35 1.32
C VAL A 184 -7.74 -11.30 -0.03
N ALA A 185 -6.58 -11.96 -0.14
CA ALA A 185 -5.84 -12.03 -1.40
C ALA A 185 -6.63 -12.75 -2.50
N GLU A 186 -7.35 -13.84 -2.18
CA GLU A 186 -8.25 -14.51 -3.13
C GLU A 186 -9.41 -13.62 -3.57
N MET A 187 -10.01 -12.86 -2.65
CA MET A 187 -11.07 -11.91 -2.99
C MET A 187 -10.56 -10.84 -3.98
N ILE A 188 -9.36 -10.28 -3.73
CA ILE A 188 -8.74 -9.28 -4.61
C ILE A 188 -8.46 -9.89 -5.98
N LYS A 189 -7.78 -11.05 -6.01
CA LYS A 189 -7.45 -11.76 -7.24
C LYS A 189 -8.70 -12.05 -8.08
N SER A 190 -9.73 -12.62 -7.46
CA SER A 190 -10.98 -12.96 -8.13
C SER A 190 -11.74 -11.73 -8.62
N ARG A 191 -11.77 -10.64 -7.81
CA ARG A 191 -12.48 -9.39 -8.16
C ARG A 191 -11.90 -8.71 -9.39
N PHE A 192 -10.58 -8.75 -9.54
CA PHE A 192 -9.86 -8.02 -10.60
C PHE A 192 -9.27 -8.94 -11.68
N ASN A 193 -9.48 -10.23 -11.57
CA ASN A 193 -8.93 -11.22 -12.50
C ASN A 193 -7.40 -11.10 -12.68
N LEU A 194 -6.69 -11.06 -11.55
CA LEU A 194 -5.24 -10.92 -11.47
C LEU A 194 -4.51 -12.27 -11.56
#